data_2eeea84f15686267d2a4a8f54ec10b62
#
_entry.id   2eeea84f15686267d2a4a8f54ec10b62
#
_cell.length_a   1.000
_cell.length_b   1.000
_cell.length_c   1.000
_cell.angle_alpha   90.00
_cell.angle_beta   90.00
_cell.angle_gamma   90.00
#
_symmetry.space_group_name_H-M   'P 1'
#
loop_
_entity.id
_entity.type
_entity.pdbx_description
1 polymer ?
#
loop_
_entity_poly.entity_id
_entity_poly.type
_entity_poly.pdbx_seq_one_letter_code
_entity_poly.pdbx_strand_id
1 'polypeptide(L)'
;MAGKCEFAVQEPQLGTGHAVMQAQQLANEEGITLVASGDTPCVKPETYQKLYDLIGDADMAVLTAIPEDNGAYGRVIRNADGTVEKIVEFKDANDAEKAVREINTGIYAFNNQSLFEGLKHLNNNNAQNEYYLTDLVEILKKLGKKVVAIPCDDWQEVQGINGNVELAHAAKYMQERIDVYKRQQIQYHDRYS
;
A
#
# COMPACT_ATOMS: atom_id res chain seq x y z
N MET A 1 6.53 17.56 14.55
CA MET A 1 5.74 16.35 14.87
C MET A 1 6.09 15.73 16.22
N ALA A 2 7.06 16.25 16.95
CA ALA A 2 7.44 15.73 18.26
C ALA A 2 6.21 15.62 19.20
N GLY A 3 6.04 14.44 19.82
CA GLY A 3 4.91 14.14 20.72
C GLY A 3 3.61 13.67 20.05
N LYS A 4 3.57 13.53 18.71
CA LYS A 4 2.40 13.02 17.97
C LYS A 4 2.64 11.69 17.27
N CYS A 5 3.88 11.20 17.23
CA CYS A 5 4.25 9.93 16.62
C CYS A 5 5.49 9.35 17.30
N GLU A 6 5.62 8.05 17.23
CA GLU A 6 6.82 7.33 17.62
C GLU A 6 7.70 7.07 16.38
N PHE A 7 8.97 6.81 16.61
CA PHE A 7 9.94 6.54 15.58
C PHE A 7 10.57 5.18 15.82
N ALA A 8 10.67 4.36 14.76
CA ALA A 8 11.44 3.14 14.74
C ALA A 8 12.54 3.27 13.67
N VAL A 9 13.79 3.04 14.05
CA VAL A 9 14.93 3.19 13.14
C VAL A 9 15.21 1.85 12.48
N GLN A 10 15.27 1.86 11.14
CA GLN A 10 15.71 0.71 10.35
C GLN A 10 17.18 0.84 10.01
N GLU A 11 18.03 0.04 10.64
CA GLU A 11 19.47 -0.02 10.36
C GLU A 11 20.00 -1.46 10.52
N PRO A 12 20.61 -2.07 9.47
CA PRO A 12 20.68 -1.60 8.07
C PRO A 12 19.31 -1.66 7.37
N GLN A 13 19.20 -1.03 6.18
CA GLN A 13 17.99 -1.06 5.36
C GLN A 13 17.95 -2.36 4.55
N LEU A 14 17.14 -3.33 4.98
CA LEU A 14 17.03 -4.66 4.40
C LEU A 14 15.67 -4.94 3.74
N GLY A 15 15.01 -3.91 3.23
CA GLY A 15 13.74 -4.01 2.52
C GLY A 15 12.51 -3.57 3.34
N THR A 16 11.35 -3.56 2.68
CA THR A 16 10.09 -3.03 3.21
C THR A 16 9.53 -3.83 4.39
N GLY A 17 9.65 -5.16 4.34
CA GLY A 17 9.26 -6.02 5.46
C GLY A 17 10.15 -5.79 6.68
N HIS A 18 11.46 -5.60 6.47
CA HIS A 18 12.38 -5.28 7.55
C HIS A 18 12.07 -3.92 8.21
N ALA A 19 11.59 -2.93 7.43
CA ALA A 19 11.15 -1.66 7.99
C ALA A 19 9.96 -1.84 8.95
N VAL A 20 8.96 -2.64 8.56
CA VAL A 20 7.80 -2.93 9.40
C VAL A 20 8.18 -3.75 10.64
N MET A 21 9.17 -4.65 10.55
CA MET A 21 9.70 -5.39 11.72
C MET A 21 10.25 -4.47 12.80
N GLN A 22 10.67 -3.23 12.47
CA GLN A 22 11.19 -2.30 13.48
C GLN A 22 10.10 -1.73 14.39
N ALA A 23 8.82 -1.80 14.00
CA ALA A 23 7.71 -1.31 14.79
C ALA A 23 7.30 -2.29 15.92
N GLN A 24 8.27 -2.82 16.67
CA GLN A 24 8.08 -3.85 17.70
C GLN A 24 7.15 -3.41 18.84
N GLN A 25 7.02 -2.11 19.08
CA GLN A 25 6.08 -1.58 20.06
C GLN A 25 4.63 -1.95 19.76
N LEU A 26 4.31 -2.27 18.49
CA LEU A 26 2.97 -2.70 18.08
C LEU A 26 2.76 -4.22 18.18
N ALA A 27 3.79 -5.01 18.42
CA ALA A 27 3.72 -6.47 18.27
C ALA A 27 2.68 -7.17 19.18
N ASN A 28 2.37 -6.57 20.31
CA ASN A 28 1.40 -7.10 21.28
C ASN A 28 0.08 -6.32 21.31
N GLU A 29 -0.07 -5.32 20.44
CA GLU A 29 -1.30 -4.54 20.36
C GLU A 29 -2.36 -5.29 19.55
N GLU A 30 -3.62 -5.08 19.92
CA GLU A 30 -4.77 -5.57 19.16
C GLU A 30 -5.26 -4.49 18.19
N GLY A 31 -5.91 -4.90 17.10
CA GLY A 31 -6.54 -3.99 16.15
C GLY A 31 -5.98 -4.09 14.74
N ILE A 32 -6.13 -3.03 13.98
CA ILE A 32 -5.73 -2.95 12.59
C ILE A 32 -4.55 -1.97 12.44
N THR A 33 -3.49 -2.44 11.80
CA THR A 33 -2.33 -1.63 11.43
C THR A 33 -2.40 -1.27 9.95
N LEU A 34 -2.44 0.05 9.65
CA LEU A 34 -2.25 0.55 8.29
C LEU A 34 -0.75 0.75 8.02
N VAL A 35 -0.27 0.19 6.93
CA VAL A 35 1.09 0.39 6.42
C VAL A 35 1.00 1.19 5.14
N ALA A 36 1.71 2.29 5.06
CA ALA A 36 1.75 3.16 3.88
C ALA A 36 3.18 3.61 3.59
N SER A 37 3.53 3.68 2.31
CA SER A 37 4.79 4.22 1.85
C SER A 37 4.82 5.74 1.99
N GLY A 38 5.94 6.30 2.44
CA GLY A 38 6.10 7.74 2.66
C GLY A 38 6.23 8.56 1.37
N ASP A 39 6.42 7.90 0.23
CA ASP A 39 6.54 8.49 -1.11
C ASP A 39 5.22 8.62 -1.87
N THR A 40 4.07 8.30 -1.24
CA THR A 40 2.72 8.43 -1.82
C THR A 40 1.90 9.54 -1.12
N PRO A 41 2.25 10.82 -1.25
CA PRO A 41 1.66 11.90 -0.44
C PRO A 41 0.25 12.32 -0.88
N CYS A 42 -0.25 11.80 -2.01
CA CYS A 42 -1.52 12.23 -2.58
C CYS A 42 -2.72 11.39 -2.13
N VAL A 43 -2.50 10.32 -1.36
CA VAL A 43 -3.57 9.42 -0.89
C VAL A 43 -4.59 10.19 -0.05
N LYS A 44 -5.87 9.98 -0.36
CA LYS A 44 -6.97 10.62 0.36
C LYS A 44 -7.31 9.87 1.65
N PRO A 45 -7.79 10.56 2.70
CA PRO A 45 -8.29 9.92 3.91
C PRO A 45 -9.38 8.86 3.62
N GLU A 46 -10.25 9.15 2.65
CA GLU A 46 -11.35 8.26 2.24
C GLU A 46 -10.83 6.94 1.64
N THR A 47 -9.68 6.98 0.96
CA THR A 47 -9.02 5.78 0.42
C THR A 47 -8.48 4.90 1.53
N TYR A 48 -7.85 5.50 2.56
CA TYR A 48 -7.46 4.75 3.76
C TYR A 48 -8.67 4.20 4.51
N GLN A 49 -9.77 4.97 4.62
CA GLN A 49 -10.99 4.50 5.27
C GLN A 49 -11.60 3.30 4.52
N LYS A 50 -11.67 3.35 3.18
CA LYS A 50 -12.13 2.21 2.37
C LYS A 50 -11.28 0.95 2.63
N LEU A 51 -9.96 1.10 2.71
CA LEU A 51 -9.07 -0.02 2.98
C LEU A 51 -9.28 -0.58 4.39
N TYR A 52 -9.45 0.30 5.38
CA TYR A 52 -9.74 -0.06 6.77
C TYR A 52 -11.09 -0.79 6.88
N ASP A 53 -12.11 -0.34 6.16
CA ASP A 53 -13.43 -0.99 6.16
C ASP A 53 -13.40 -2.34 5.42
N LEU A 54 -12.58 -2.43 4.36
CA LEU A 54 -12.43 -3.65 3.56
C LEU A 54 -11.85 -4.80 4.36
N ILE A 55 -10.90 -4.52 5.27
CA ILE A 55 -10.24 -5.61 6.00
C ILE A 55 -11.25 -6.44 6.78
N GLY A 56 -12.29 -5.82 7.40
CA GLY A 56 -13.37 -6.52 8.06
C GLY A 56 -12.88 -7.69 8.93
N ASP A 57 -13.22 -8.91 8.51
CA ASP A 57 -12.80 -10.18 9.10
C ASP A 57 -11.54 -10.80 8.44
N ALA A 58 -10.91 -10.08 7.50
CA ALA A 58 -9.69 -10.53 6.86
C ALA A 58 -8.45 -10.22 7.73
N ASP A 59 -7.36 -10.91 7.44
CA ASP A 59 -6.08 -10.72 8.11
C ASP A 59 -5.20 -9.69 7.42
N MET A 60 -5.40 -9.51 6.10
CA MET A 60 -4.69 -8.53 5.28
C MET A 60 -5.60 -8.00 4.18
N ALA A 61 -5.58 -6.68 3.98
CA ALA A 61 -6.16 -6.01 2.84
C ALA A 61 -5.07 -5.24 2.08
N VAL A 62 -5.05 -5.40 0.76
CA VAL A 62 -4.08 -4.76 -0.15
C VAL A 62 -4.81 -3.70 -0.97
N LEU A 63 -4.28 -2.48 -0.99
CA LEU A 63 -4.69 -1.48 -1.97
C LEU A 63 -3.89 -1.70 -3.24
N THR A 64 -4.57 -1.91 -4.37
CA THR A 64 -3.96 -2.11 -5.68
C THR A 64 -4.30 -0.96 -6.62
N ALA A 65 -3.70 -0.91 -7.80
CA ALA A 65 -4.07 0.03 -8.84
C ALA A 65 -3.92 -0.58 -10.24
N ILE A 66 -4.58 0.02 -11.23
CA ILE A 66 -4.50 -0.39 -12.64
C ILE A 66 -4.18 0.85 -13.48
N PRO A 67 -2.92 1.33 -13.46
CA PRO A 67 -2.51 2.48 -14.24
C PRO A 67 -2.43 2.16 -15.74
N GLU A 68 -2.31 3.21 -16.57
CA GLU A 68 -2.05 3.03 -18.01
C GLU A 68 -0.66 2.45 -18.26
N ASP A 69 0.35 2.94 -17.52
CA ASP A 69 1.71 2.41 -17.50
C ASP A 69 2.00 1.77 -16.15
N ASN A 70 2.28 0.47 -16.16
CA ASN A 70 2.53 -0.31 -14.94
C ASN A 70 3.94 -0.07 -14.35
N GLY A 71 4.86 0.57 -15.10
CA GLY A 71 6.22 0.84 -14.65
C GLY A 71 6.92 -0.38 -14.03
N ALA A 72 7.77 -0.12 -13.06
CA ALA A 72 8.52 -1.13 -12.30
C ALA A 72 7.84 -1.52 -10.96
N TYR A 73 6.53 -1.34 -10.84
CA TYR A 73 5.79 -1.76 -9.65
C TYR A 73 5.70 -3.28 -9.54
N GLY A 74 5.51 -3.81 -8.33
CA GLY A 74 5.14 -5.21 -8.09
C GLY A 74 3.79 -5.53 -8.74
N ARG A 75 3.62 -6.75 -9.21
CA ARG A 75 2.39 -7.23 -9.89
C ARG A 75 1.52 -8.03 -8.94
N VAL A 76 0.22 -7.73 -8.95
CA VAL A 76 -0.78 -8.47 -8.16
C VAL A 76 -1.33 -9.59 -9.01
N ILE A 77 -0.98 -10.80 -8.65
CA ILE A 77 -1.42 -12.00 -9.36
C ILE A 77 -2.71 -12.50 -8.70
N ARG A 78 -3.72 -12.76 -9.52
CA ARG A 78 -5.00 -13.28 -9.05
C ARG A 78 -5.24 -14.71 -9.54
N ASN A 79 -5.91 -15.49 -8.70
CA ASN A 79 -6.47 -16.78 -9.07
C ASN A 79 -7.64 -16.61 -10.06
N ALA A 80 -8.07 -17.71 -10.67
CA ALA A 80 -9.21 -17.71 -11.59
C ALA A 80 -10.54 -17.28 -10.95
N ASP A 81 -10.68 -17.40 -9.63
CA ASP A 81 -11.85 -16.95 -8.86
C ASP A 81 -11.77 -15.46 -8.45
N GLY A 82 -10.71 -14.74 -8.86
CA GLY A 82 -10.48 -13.33 -8.57
C GLY A 82 -9.82 -13.05 -7.22
N THR A 83 -9.57 -14.05 -6.38
CA THR A 83 -8.83 -13.87 -5.14
C THR A 83 -7.34 -13.59 -5.41
N VAL A 84 -6.68 -12.87 -4.51
CA VAL A 84 -5.23 -12.62 -4.65
C VAL A 84 -4.47 -13.92 -4.45
N GLU A 85 -3.61 -14.25 -5.40
CA GLU A 85 -2.69 -15.38 -5.29
C GLU A 85 -1.41 -14.96 -4.56
N LYS A 86 -0.72 -13.98 -5.13
CA LYS A 86 0.54 -13.43 -4.64
C LYS A 86 0.79 -12.03 -5.19
N ILE A 87 1.80 -11.35 -4.66
CA ILE A 87 2.39 -10.16 -5.24
C ILE A 87 3.84 -10.50 -5.61
N VAL A 88 4.24 -10.19 -6.84
CA VAL A 88 5.61 -10.44 -7.33
C VAL A 88 6.27 -9.11 -7.63
N GLU A 89 7.41 -8.86 -7.02
CA GLU A 89 8.22 -7.67 -7.31
C GLU A 89 8.73 -7.70 -8.75
N PHE A 90 8.84 -6.53 -9.38
CA PHE A 90 9.16 -6.43 -10.81
C PHE A 90 10.47 -7.15 -11.20
N LYS A 91 11.47 -7.13 -10.31
CA LYS A 91 12.78 -7.75 -10.55
C LYS A 91 12.74 -9.28 -10.47
N ASP A 92 11.76 -9.83 -9.77
CA ASP A 92 11.56 -11.27 -9.59
C ASP A 92 10.49 -11.84 -10.55
N ALA A 93 9.72 -10.96 -11.21
CA ALA A 93 8.62 -11.32 -12.08
C ALA A 93 9.11 -11.91 -13.42
N ASN A 94 8.48 -13.00 -13.87
CA ASN A 94 8.62 -13.53 -15.22
C ASN A 94 7.84 -12.67 -16.25
N ASP A 95 7.98 -12.97 -17.53
CA ASP A 95 7.36 -12.17 -18.59
C ASP A 95 5.81 -12.17 -18.54
N ALA A 96 5.20 -13.30 -18.16
CA ALA A 96 3.75 -13.38 -18.01
C ALA A 96 3.26 -12.55 -16.82
N GLU A 97 3.99 -12.59 -15.70
CA GLU A 97 3.70 -11.78 -14.51
C GLU A 97 3.89 -10.29 -14.79
N LYS A 98 4.95 -9.89 -15.50
CA LYS A 98 5.18 -8.50 -15.93
C LYS A 98 4.06 -7.94 -16.80
N ALA A 99 3.38 -8.78 -17.58
CA ALA A 99 2.25 -8.39 -18.42
C ALA A 99 0.96 -8.11 -17.63
N VAL A 100 0.88 -8.52 -16.35
CA VAL A 100 -0.27 -8.23 -15.49
C VAL A 100 -0.40 -6.73 -15.27
N ARG A 101 -1.64 -6.21 -15.43
CA ARG A 101 -1.93 -4.78 -15.34
C ARG A 101 -2.06 -4.27 -13.91
N GLU A 102 -2.54 -5.12 -13.01
CA GLU A 102 -2.77 -4.75 -11.62
C GLU A 102 -1.45 -4.70 -10.85
N ILE A 103 -1.21 -3.56 -10.20
CA ILE A 103 0.02 -3.29 -9.46
C ILE A 103 -0.21 -3.19 -7.96
N ASN A 104 0.82 -3.49 -7.19
CA ASN A 104 0.91 -3.22 -5.78
C ASN A 104 1.23 -1.74 -5.53
N THR A 105 0.45 -1.09 -4.66
CA THR A 105 0.66 0.33 -4.31
C THR A 105 1.58 0.54 -3.11
N GLY A 106 1.92 -0.52 -2.38
CA GLY A 106 2.67 -0.41 -1.12
C GLY A 106 1.82 0.03 0.08
N ILE A 107 0.49 0.01 -0.06
CA ILE A 107 -0.44 0.42 1.00
C ILE A 107 -1.29 -0.78 1.41
N TYR A 108 -1.31 -1.06 2.72
CA TYR A 108 -1.94 -2.24 3.28
C TYR A 108 -2.67 -1.95 4.58
N ALA A 109 -3.69 -2.75 4.88
CA ALA A 109 -4.24 -2.90 6.23
C ALA A 109 -4.02 -4.33 6.70
N PHE A 110 -3.61 -4.50 7.93
CA PHE A 110 -3.38 -5.81 8.55
C PHE A 110 -4.13 -5.92 9.87
N ASN A 111 -4.65 -7.09 10.15
CA ASN A 111 -4.84 -7.48 11.54
C ASN A 111 -3.45 -7.52 12.19
N ASN A 112 -3.28 -6.81 13.31
CA ASN A 112 -1.96 -6.59 13.87
C ASN A 112 -1.28 -7.88 14.32
N GLN A 113 -2.01 -8.81 14.92
CA GLN A 113 -1.48 -10.11 15.36
C GLN A 113 -1.03 -10.94 14.16
N SER A 114 -1.83 -10.97 13.08
CA SER A 114 -1.50 -11.69 11.84
C SER A 114 -0.30 -11.06 11.13
N LEU A 115 -0.15 -9.73 11.17
CA LEU A 115 1.04 -9.03 10.66
C LEU A 115 2.30 -9.54 11.35
N PHE A 116 2.37 -9.45 12.68
CA PHE A 116 3.56 -9.84 13.43
C PHE A 116 3.81 -11.35 13.45
N GLU A 117 2.76 -12.17 13.28
CA GLU A 117 2.92 -13.60 13.02
C GLU A 117 3.58 -13.83 11.64
N GLY A 118 3.07 -13.20 10.59
CA GLY A 118 3.60 -13.33 9.23
C GLY A 118 5.03 -12.82 9.09
N LEU A 119 5.38 -11.69 9.73
CA LEU A 119 6.73 -11.12 9.70
C LEU A 119 7.82 -12.09 10.19
N LYS A 120 7.51 -13.03 11.08
CA LYS A 120 8.45 -14.05 11.56
C LYS A 120 8.86 -15.05 10.48
N HIS A 121 8.08 -15.17 9.42
CA HIS A 121 8.29 -16.10 8.30
C HIS A 121 8.90 -15.46 7.06
N LEU A 122 9.12 -14.13 7.07
CA LEU A 122 9.79 -13.45 5.98
C LEU A 122 11.23 -13.94 5.83
N ASN A 123 11.67 -14.03 4.59
CA ASN A 123 13.05 -14.31 4.22
C ASN A 123 13.51 -13.34 3.14
N ASN A 124 14.79 -13.37 2.79
CA ASN A 124 15.36 -12.49 1.78
C ASN A 124 15.90 -13.26 0.55
N ASN A 125 15.34 -14.44 0.26
CA ASN A 125 15.72 -15.26 -0.88
C ASN A 125 15.09 -14.77 -2.18
N ASN A 126 15.46 -13.58 -2.64
CA ASN A 126 14.94 -12.91 -3.83
C ASN A 126 16.06 -12.13 -4.54
N ALA A 127 15.76 -11.54 -5.69
CA ALA A 127 16.72 -10.85 -6.55
C ALA A 127 17.45 -9.69 -5.86
N GLN A 128 16.88 -9.08 -4.83
CA GLN A 128 17.45 -7.94 -4.11
C GLN A 128 18.09 -8.31 -2.77
N ASN A 129 17.95 -9.57 -2.30
CA ASN A 129 18.33 -10.02 -0.95
C ASN A 129 17.66 -9.18 0.16
N GLU A 130 16.41 -8.80 -0.02
CA GLU A 130 15.62 -7.96 0.87
C GLU A 130 14.42 -8.71 1.45
N TYR A 131 13.97 -8.33 2.64
CA TYR A 131 12.71 -8.80 3.21
C TYR A 131 11.55 -8.01 2.59
N TYR A 132 10.86 -8.64 1.63
CA TYR A 132 9.73 -8.00 0.95
C TYR A 132 8.45 -8.11 1.79
N LEU A 133 7.80 -6.97 2.04
CA LEU A 133 6.50 -6.96 2.72
C LEU A 133 5.42 -7.65 1.87
N THR A 134 5.55 -7.63 0.56
CA THR A 134 4.67 -8.28 -0.42
C THR A 134 4.59 -9.79 -0.25
N ASP A 135 5.65 -10.44 0.26
CA ASP A 135 5.66 -11.87 0.53
C ASP A 135 4.64 -12.29 1.61
N LEU A 136 4.17 -11.34 2.44
CA LEU A 136 3.13 -11.61 3.43
C LEU A 136 1.82 -12.11 2.83
N VAL A 137 1.51 -11.78 1.58
CA VAL A 137 0.34 -12.32 0.88
C VAL A 137 0.38 -13.85 0.85
N GLU A 138 1.48 -14.41 0.37
CA GLU A 138 1.64 -15.87 0.32
C GLU A 138 1.82 -16.49 1.71
N ILE A 139 2.58 -15.84 2.57
CA ILE A 139 2.86 -16.33 3.93
C ILE A 139 1.56 -16.45 4.72
N LEU A 140 0.75 -15.39 4.76
CA LEU A 140 -0.52 -15.38 5.49
C LEU A 140 -1.49 -16.42 4.91
N LYS A 141 -1.58 -16.57 3.60
CA LYS A 141 -2.39 -17.62 2.98
C LYS A 141 -1.92 -19.03 3.37
N LYS A 142 -0.61 -19.29 3.43
CA LYS A 142 -0.05 -20.57 3.91
C LYS A 142 -0.37 -20.83 5.39
N LEU A 143 -0.53 -19.77 6.18
CA LEU A 143 -0.98 -19.83 7.59
C LEU A 143 -2.51 -19.95 7.73
N GLY A 144 -3.24 -20.10 6.62
CA GLY A 144 -4.70 -20.21 6.63
C GLY A 144 -5.43 -18.89 6.87
N LYS A 145 -4.73 -17.76 6.73
CA LYS A 145 -5.25 -16.41 6.91
C LYS A 145 -5.94 -15.89 5.64
N LYS A 146 -6.89 -14.99 5.83
CA LYS A 146 -7.67 -14.40 4.73
C LYS A 146 -7.00 -13.11 4.23
N VAL A 147 -6.70 -13.08 2.91
CA VAL A 147 -6.16 -11.90 2.23
C VAL A 147 -7.15 -11.40 1.20
N VAL A 148 -7.44 -10.09 1.22
CA VAL A 148 -8.31 -9.41 0.26
C VAL A 148 -7.58 -8.27 -0.43
N ALA A 149 -8.04 -7.83 -1.60
CA ALA A 149 -7.46 -6.69 -2.30
C ALA A 149 -8.52 -5.93 -3.09
N ILE A 150 -8.38 -4.61 -3.12
CA ILE A 150 -9.25 -3.70 -3.86
C ILE A 150 -8.41 -2.72 -4.69
N PRO A 151 -8.75 -2.48 -5.96
CA PRO A 151 -8.12 -1.43 -6.73
C PRO A 151 -8.56 -0.04 -6.23
N CYS A 152 -7.62 0.89 -6.20
CA CYS A 152 -7.89 2.30 -5.98
C CYS A 152 -8.69 2.87 -7.15
N ASP A 153 -9.69 3.70 -6.87
CA ASP A 153 -10.54 4.33 -7.89
C ASP A 153 -9.74 5.31 -8.78
N ASP A 154 -8.75 5.96 -8.18
CA ASP A 154 -7.89 6.95 -8.83
C ASP A 154 -6.43 6.61 -8.55
N TRP A 155 -5.74 6.01 -9.52
CA TRP A 155 -4.37 5.57 -9.37
C TRP A 155 -3.38 6.71 -9.09
N GLN A 156 -3.70 7.97 -9.48
CA GLN A 156 -2.86 9.14 -9.21
C GLN A 156 -2.69 9.43 -7.71
N GLU A 157 -3.64 8.99 -6.88
CA GLU A 157 -3.52 9.09 -5.42
C GLU A 157 -2.37 8.26 -4.87
N VAL A 158 -2.12 7.10 -5.48
CA VAL A 158 -1.19 6.08 -4.97
C VAL A 158 0.11 6.02 -5.78
N GLN A 159 0.30 6.97 -6.69
CA GLN A 159 1.54 7.08 -7.45
C GLN A 159 2.70 7.47 -6.54
N GLY A 160 3.74 6.65 -6.50
CA GLY A 160 4.98 6.94 -5.78
C GLY A 160 5.79 8.05 -6.46
N ILE A 161 6.43 8.89 -5.66
CA ILE A 161 7.31 9.98 -6.12
C ILE A 161 8.75 9.52 -5.98
N ASN A 162 9.38 9.12 -7.09
CA ASN A 162 10.77 8.66 -7.15
C ASN A 162 11.71 9.67 -7.82
N GLY A 163 11.15 10.72 -8.45
CA GLY A 163 11.91 11.73 -9.16
C GLY A 163 11.14 13.00 -9.43
N ASN A 164 11.76 13.93 -10.15
CA ASN A 164 11.19 15.25 -10.41
C ASN A 164 9.96 15.21 -11.33
N VAL A 165 9.83 14.20 -12.17
CA VAL A 165 8.69 14.05 -13.08
C VAL A 165 7.45 13.67 -12.28
N GLU A 166 7.54 12.65 -11.44
CA GLU A 166 6.45 12.21 -10.56
C GLU A 166 6.09 13.31 -9.57
N LEU A 167 7.08 14.06 -9.05
CA LEU A 167 6.84 15.20 -8.18
C LEU A 167 6.03 16.30 -8.89
N ALA A 168 6.34 16.62 -10.14
CA ALA A 168 5.59 17.61 -10.93
C ALA A 168 4.13 17.13 -11.18
N HIS A 169 3.94 15.85 -11.48
CA HIS A 169 2.61 15.25 -11.64
C HIS A 169 1.80 15.32 -10.34
N ALA A 170 2.40 14.93 -9.22
CA ALA A 170 1.76 14.99 -7.91
C ALA A 170 1.39 16.42 -7.51
N ALA A 171 2.28 17.40 -7.77
CA ALA A 171 2.00 18.81 -7.51
C ALA A 171 0.81 19.32 -8.33
N LYS A 172 0.73 18.97 -9.62
CA LYS A 172 -0.39 19.31 -10.49
C LYS A 172 -1.68 18.66 -10.00
N TYR A 173 -1.66 17.38 -9.69
CA TYR A 173 -2.80 16.64 -9.16
C TYR A 173 -3.34 17.28 -7.85
N MET A 174 -2.45 17.64 -6.93
CA MET A 174 -2.84 18.31 -5.69
C MET A 174 -3.41 19.70 -5.95
N GLN A 175 -2.87 20.47 -6.89
CA GLN A 175 -3.40 21.77 -7.28
C GLN A 175 -4.82 21.65 -7.83
N GLU A 176 -5.08 20.68 -8.71
CA GLU A 176 -6.42 20.44 -9.26
C GLU A 176 -7.43 20.09 -8.17
N ARG A 177 -7.06 19.27 -7.18
CA ARG A 177 -7.89 18.94 -6.01
C ARG A 177 -8.25 20.20 -5.19
N ILE A 178 -7.26 21.04 -4.92
CA ILE A 178 -7.46 22.30 -4.18
C ILE A 178 -8.38 23.26 -4.93
N ASP A 179 -8.25 23.35 -6.25
CA ASP A 179 -9.07 24.23 -7.09
C ASP A 179 -10.53 23.76 -7.18
N VAL A 180 -10.76 22.43 -7.22
CA VAL A 180 -12.11 21.87 -7.12
C VAL A 180 -12.74 22.19 -5.77
N TYR A 181 -12.03 22.00 -4.69
CA TYR A 181 -12.49 22.30 -3.33
C TYR A 181 -12.87 23.79 -3.18
N LYS A 182 -12.01 24.71 -3.64
CA LYS A 182 -12.27 26.14 -3.61
C LYS A 182 -13.52 26.53 -4.41
N ARG A 183 -13.72 25.96 -5.60
CA ARG A 183 -14.93 26.23 -6.42
C ARG A 183 -16.21 25.74 -5.75
N GLN A 184 -16.17 24.60 -5.06
CA GLN A 184 -17.33 24.10 -4.30
C GLN A 184 -17.68 25.02 -3.13
N GLN A 185 -16.70 25.55 -2.43
CA GLN A 185 -16.90 26.52 -1.32
C GLN A 185 -17.54 27.82 -1.82
N ILE A 186 -17.11 28.35 -2.97
CA ILE A 186 -17.70 29.56 -3.57
C ILE A 186 -19.17 29.32 -3.95
N GLN A 187 -19.48 28.20 -4.62
CA GLN A 187 -20.86 27.84 -4.99
C GLN A 187 -21.80 27.62 -3.80
N TYR A 188 -21.24 27.19 -2.66
CA TYR A 188 -22.02 27.04 -1.43
C TYR A 188 -22.36 28.41 -0.81
N HIS A 189 -21.43 29.35 -0.81
CA HIS A 189 -21.65 30.71 -0.32
C HIS A 189 -22.69 31.46 -1.16
N ASP A 190 -22.62 31.35 -2.50
CA ASP A 190 -23.56 32.01 -3.42
C ASP A 190 -25.00 31.48 -3.35
N ARG A 191 -25.20 30.27 -2.80
CA ARG A 191 -26.57 29.69 -2.63
C ARG A 191 -27.23 30.07 -1.31
N TYR A 192 -26.50 30.55 -0.33
CA TYR A 192 -26.97 30.83 1.03
C TYR A 192 -26.75 32.28 1.48
N SER A 193 -26.26 33.15 0.61
CA SER A 193 -26.19 34.60 0.75
C SER A 193 -27.33 35.27 -0.06
#